data_16df1aee22c0978cafe6acb342c368a9
#
_entry.id   16df1aee22c0978cafe6acb342c368a9
#
_cell.length_a   1.000
_cell.length_b   1.000
_cell.length_c   1.000
_cell.angle_alpha   90.00
_cell.angle_beta   90.00
_cell.angle_gamma   90.00
#
_symmetry.space_group_name_H-M   'P 1'
#
loop_
_entity.id
_entity.type
_entity.pdbx_description
1 polymer ?
#
loop_
_entity_poly.entity_id
_entity_poly.type
_entity_poly.pdbx_seq_one_letter_code
_entity_poly.pdbx_strand_id
1 'polypeptide(L)'
;ILHVDKFIAVSMLIILGFLIRLTLQIFGQTWIQTKAHTSTILMLPIITYVITNVISGNIALSLGMVGALSIVRFRNPVRSPLELSVYFCSITMGISASVSLLWLVFLTLAITMAIISLVIANKLSQNLFAKPFFNTSFSEGNTLSSITIKSKERIDHLENHSLLQSKVFSNHDNTYLYHLTSPAFNLLKEIGENIESKLQGCSIELRR
;
A
#
# COMPACT_ATOMS: atom_id res chain seq x y z
N ILE A 1 21.09 -18.17 29.22
CA ILE A 1 20.66 -16.75 29.28
C ILE A 1 20.68 -16.16 27.86
N LEU A 2 21.77 -16.37 27.10
CA LEU A 2 21.94 -15.80 25.75
C LEU A 2 20.85 -16.18 24.74
N HIS A 3 20.17 -17.31 24.91
CA HIS A 3 19.11 -17.76 24.02
C HIS A 3 17.75 -17.10 24.32
N VAL A 4 17.48 -16.73 25.57
CA VAL A 4 16.22 -16.11 25.98
C VAL A 4 16.10 -14.71 25.39
N ASP A 5 17.16 -13.90 25.43
CA ASP A 5 17.16 -12.54 24.88
C ASP A 5 16.91 -12.53 23.37
N LYS A 6 17.46 -13.49 22.64
CA LYS A 6 17.19 -13.64 21.20
C LYS A 6 15.75 -14.03 20.90
N PHE A 7 15.18 -14.88 21.76
CA PHE A 7 13.78 -15.28 21.62
C PHE A 7 12.84 -14.11 21.91
N ILE A 8 13.14 -13.31 22.92
CA ILE A 8 12.39 -12.08 23.24
C ILE A 8 12.49 -11.09 22.06
N ALA A 9 13.66 -10.89 21.48
CA ALA A 9 13.84 -10.00 20.34
C ALA A 9 13.01 -10.44 19.13
N VAL A 10 13.02 -11.72 18.78
CA VAL A 10 12.23 -12.26 17.66
C VAL A 10 10.73 -12.13 17.93
N SER A 11 10.26 -12.43 19.13
CA SER A 11 8.84 -12.27 19.49
C SER A 11 8.41 -10.81 19.43
N MET A 12 9.24 -9.88 19.90
CA MET A 12 8.98 -8.44 19.77
C MET A 12 8.93 -7.99 18.30
N LEU A 13 9.84 -8.47 17.45
CA LEU A 13 9.82 -8.16 16.02
C LEU A 13 8.51 -8.59 15.36
N ILE A 14 8.00 -9.77 15.71
CA ILE A 14 6.71 -10.26 15.18
C ILE A 14 5.55 -9.36 15.66
N ILE A 15 5.49 -9.07 16.96
CA ILE A 15 4.42 -8.24 17.55
C ILE A 15 4.43 -6.83 16.93
N LEU A 16 5.59 -6.18 16.87
CA LEU A 16 5.73 -4.83 16.33
C LEU A 16 5.52 -4.80 14.80
N GLY A 17 5.93 -5.86 14.09
CA GLY A 17 5.61 -6.02 12.66
C GLY A 17 4.11 -6.12 12.40
N PHE A 18 3.37 -6.85 13.24
CA PHE A 18 1.91 -6.86 13.19
C PHE A 18 1.29 -5.50 13.51
N LEU A 19 1.86 -4.74 14.44
CA LEU A 19 1.40 -3.40 14.78
C LEU A 19 1.54 -2.44 13.58
N ILE A 20 2.68 -2.45 12.89
CA ILE A 20 2.86 -1.68 11.65
C ILE A 20 1.86 -2.12 10.57
N ARG A 21 1.66 -3.43 10.40
CA ARG A 21 0.67 -3.93 9.45
C ARG A 21 -0.74 -3.41 9.76
N LEU A 22 -1.15 -3.41 11.02
CA LEU A 22 -2.46 -2.91 11.44
C LEU A 22 -2.60 -1.40 11.20
N THR A 23 -1.57 -0.62 11.50
CA THR A 23 -1.60 0.84 11.25
C THR A 23 -1.71 1.16 9.76
N LEU A 24 -1.03 0.43 8.89
CA LEU A 24 -1.14 0.58 7.44
C LEU A 24 -2.52 0.15 6.91
N GLN A 25 -3.13 -0.87 7.51
CA GLN A 25 -4.49 -1.27 7.18
C GLN A 25 -5.52 -0.19 7.56
N ILE A 26 -5.35 0.47 8.73
CA ILE A 26 -6.16 1.61 9.16
C ILE A 26 -5.96 2.81 8.22
N PHE A 27 -4.76 2.99 7.68
CA PHE A 27 -4.45 4.01 6.68
C PHE A 27 -5.14 3.74 5.32
N GLY A 28 -5.82 2.59 5.17
CA GLY A 28 -6.58 2.26 3.97
C GLY A 28 -5.75 1.64 2.84
N GLN A 29 -4.54 1.15 3.14
CA GLN A 29 -3.69 0.50 2.14
C GLN A 29 -4.14 -0.95 1.89
N THR A 30 -4.70 -1.22 0.70
CA THR A 30 -5.25 -2.54 0.37
C THR A 30 -4.19 -3.56 -0.04
N TRP A 31 -3.05 -3.12 -0.58
CA TRP A 31 -1.97 -4.00 -1.02
C TRP A 31 -1.38 -4.84 0.13
N ILE A 32 -1.39 -4.31 1.37
CA ILE A 32 -0.87 -5.00 2.54
C ILE A 32 -1.71 -6.21 2.96
N GLN A 33 -2.96 -6.32 2.48
CA GLN A 33 -3.86 -7.43 2.81
C GLN A 33 -3.49 -8.73 2.10
N THR A 34 -2.62 -8.68 1.08
CA THR A 34 -2.16 -9.88 0.40
C THR A 34 -1.23 -10.69 1.30
N LYS A 35 -1.33 -12.03 1.22
CA LYS A 35 -0.49 -12.95 1.99
C LYS A 35 1.01 -12.69 1.76
N ALA A 36 1.39 -12.40 0.50
CA ALA A 36 2.78 -12.17 0.12
C ALA A 36 3.38 -10.96 0.86
N HIS A 37 2.74 -9.80 0.80
CA HIS A 37 3.24 -8.58 1.46
C HIS A 37 3.23 -8.70 2.99
N THR A 38 2.18 -9.29 3.57
CA THR A 38 2.14 -9.56 5.01
C THR A 38 3.29 -10.46 5.45
N SER A 39 3.56 -11.54 4.72
CA SER A 39 4.68 -12.44 5.03
C SER A 39 6.02 -11.73 4.91
N THR A 40 6.22 -10.91 3.88
CA THR A 40 7.45 -10.16 3.68
C THR A 40 7.72 -9.21 4.86
N ILE A 41 6.72 -8.46 5.32
CA ILE A 41 6.86 -7.52 6.43
C ILE A 41 7.21 -8.21 7.74
N LEU A 42 6.74 -9.44 7.95
CA LEU A 42 7.06 -10.21 9.15
C LEU A 42 8.40 -10.94 9.05
N MET A 43 8.73 -11.49 7.89
CA MET A 43 9.97 -12.27 7.72
C MET A 43 11.20 -11.36 7.57
N LEU A 44 11.06 -10.23 6.90
CA LEU A 44 12.19 -9.35 6.58
C LEU A 44 12.94 -8.84 7.82
N PRO A 45 12.28 -8.35 8.87
CA PRO A 45 12.99 -7.92 10.09
C PRO A 45 13.66 -9.08 10.83
N ILE A 46 13.08 -10.29 10.81
CA ILE A 46 13.68 -11.46 11.44
C ILE A 46 14.97 -11.85 10.69
N ILE A 47 14.91 -11.92 9.37
CA ILE A 47 16.07 -12.22 8.53
C ILE A 47 17.16 -11.18 8.77
N THR A 48 16.80 -9.90 8.76
CA THR A 48 17.76 -8.81 8.98
C THR A 48 18.38 -8.86 10.38
N TYR A 49 17.59 -9.16 11.40
CA TYR A 49 18.06 -9.35 12.77
C TYR A 49 19.10 -10.47 12.87
N VAL A 50 18.81 -11.63 12.27
CA VAL A 50 19.75 -12.77 12.25
C VAL A 50 21.03 -12.42 11.52
N ILE A 51 20.91 -11.82 10.33
CA ILE A 51 22.06 -11.39 9.51
C ILE A 51 22.93 -10.42 10.32
N THR A 52 22.35 -9.39 10.91
CA THR A 52 23.07 -8.37 11.67
C THR A 52 23.80 -8.98 12.88
N ASN A 53 23.15 -9.93 13.59
CA ASN A 53 23.82 -10.63 14.71
C ASN A 53 24.97 -11.53 14.26
N VAL A 54 24.85 -12.18 13.09
CA VAL A 54 25.93 -13.04 12.54
C VAL A 54 27.12 -12.22 12.08
N ILE A 55 26.85 -11.04 11.48
CA ILE A 55 27.91 -10.15 10.95
C ILE A 55 28.59 -9.38 12.10
N SER A 56 27.83 -9.09 13.17
CA SER A 56 28.36 -8.34 14.32
C SER A 56 29.55 -9.06 14.94
N GLY A 57 30.71 -8.40 14.92
CA GLY A 57 31.95 -8.94 15.47
C GLY A 57 32.89 -9.57 14.43
N ASN A 58 32.53 -9.66 13.16
CA ASN A 58 33.46 -10.18 12.12
C ASN A 58 33.46 -9.26 10.88
N ILE A 59 34.51 -8.45 10.79
CA ILE A 59 34.68 -7.45 9.71
C ILE A 59 34.81 -8.13 8.33
N ALA A 60 35.49 -9.27 8.23
CA ALA A 60 35.63 -9.98 6.97
C ALA A 60 34.26 -10.50 6.45
N LEU A 61 33.42 -11.00 7.36
CA LEU A 61 32.10 -11.48 7.02
C LEU A 61 31.18 -10.32 6.60
N SER A 62 31.28 -9.17 7.28
CA SER A 62 30.48 -7.99 6.92
C SER A 62 30.82 -7.46 5.54
N LEU A 63 32.10 -7.41 5.20
CA LEU A 63 32.60 -6.97 3.88
C LEU A 63 32.15 -7.93 2.76
N GLY A 64 32.25 -9.24 3.02
CA GLY A 64 31.82 -10.29 2.10
C GLY A 64 30.32 -10.22 1.83
N MET A 65 29.52 -9.90 2.85
CA MET A 65 28.06 -9.79 2.72
C MET A 65 27.63 -8.56 1.94
N VAL A 66 28.29 -7.42 2.12
CA VAL A 66 28.06 -6.22 1.30
C VAL A 66 28.34 -6.53 -0.18
N GLY A 67 29.41 -7.26 -0.46
CA GLY A 67 29.74 -7.75 -1.81
C GLY A 67 28.65 -8.69 -2.37
N ALA A 68 28.19 -9.63 -1.57
CA ALA A 68 27.14 -10.57 -1.97
C ALA A 68 25.78 -9.88 -2.23
N LEU A 69 25.39 -8.91 -1.37
CA LEU A 69 24.14 -8.15 -1.54
C LEU A 69 24.17 -7.25 -2.78
N SER A 70 25.35 -6.78 -3.22
CA SER A 70 25.48 -5.96 -4.43
C SER A 70 25.16 -6.72 -5.71
N ILE A 71 25.24 -8.06 -5.69
CA ILE A 71 24.90 -8.94 -6.82
C ILE A 71 23.39 -9.24 -6.87
N VAL A 72 22.69 -9.07 -5.73
CA VAL A 72 21.24 -9.34 -5.65
C VAL A 72 20.46 -8.26 -6.39
N ARG A 73 20.03 -8.57 -7.60
CA ARG A 73 19.18 -7.70 -8.41
C ARG A 73 17.73 -8.06 -8.19
N PHE A 74 16.95 -7.13 -7.65
CA PHE A 74 15.51 -7.27 -7.60
C PHE A 74 14.92 -7.21 -9.02
N ARG A 75 14.34 -8.29 -9.48
CA ARG A 75 13.71 -8.37 -10.82
C ARG A 75 12.38 -7.62 -10.88
N ASN A 76 11.67 -7.52 -9.78
CA ASN A 76 10.39 -6.84 -9.71
C ASN A 76 10.57 -5.47 -9.07
N PRO A 77 10.32 -4.37 -9.80
CA PRO A 77 10.31 -3.05 -9.20
C PRO A 77 9.17 -2.94 -8.19
N VAL A 78 9.45 -2.33 -7.04
CA VAL A 78 8.43 -1.99 -6.05
C VAL A 78 7.44 -1.03 -6.70
N ARG A 79 6.14 -1.30 -6.56
CA ARG A 79 5.10 -0.57 -7.31
C ARG A 79 4.85 0.83 -6.77
N SER A 80 5.05 1.06 -5.48
CA SER A 80 4.81 2.37 -4.87
C SER A 80 5.93 2.80 -3.93
N PRO A 81 6.16 4.12 -3.78
CA PRO A 81 7.13 4.66 -2.83
C PRO A 81 6.83 4.27 -1.38
N LEU A 82 5.55 4.16 -1.01
CA LEU A 82 5.13 3.76 0.32
C LEU A 82 5.49 2.29 0.60
N GLU A 83 5.27 1.40 -0.35
CA GLU A 83 5.66 -0.01 -0.24
C GLU A 83 7.16 -0.16 0.00
N LEU A 84 7.97 0.60 -0.75
CA LEU A 84 9.41 0.63 -0.58
C LEU A 84 9.81 1.11 0.82
N SER A 85 9.19 2.20 1.30
CA SER A 85 9.45 2.77 2.62
C SER A 85 9.10 1.79 3.75
N VAL A 86 8.02 1.02 3.61
CA VAL A 86 7.61 -0.01 4.59
C VAL A 86 8.61 -1.16 4.63
N TYR A 87 9.16 -1.59 3.48
CA TYR A 87 10.20 -2.62 3.48
C TYR A 87 11.50 -2.11 4.10
N PHE A 88 11.91 -0.87 3.82
CA PHE A 88 13.07 -0.26 4.50
C PHE A 88 12.85 -0.14 6.01
N CYS A 89 11.65 0.22 6.44
CA CYS A 89 11.28 0.21 7.85
C CYS A 89 11.46 -1.19 8.47
N SER A 90 10.99 -2.24 7.80
CA SER A 90 11.12 -3.62 8.27
C SER A 90 12.59 -4.05 8.39
N ILE A 91 13.45 -3.67 7.44
CA ILE A 91 14.90 -3.90 7.50
C ILE A 91 15.51 -3.18 8.71
N THR A 92 15.17 -1.90 8.88
CA THR A 92 15.69 -1.07 9.97
C THR A 92 15.25 -1.60 11.35
N MET A 93 14.04 -2.16 11.46
CA MET A 93 13.57 -2.83 12.67
C MET A 93 14.47 -3.99 13.07
N GLY A 94 14.87 -4.84 12.12
CA GLY A 94 15.78 -5.95 12.36
C GLY A 94 17.15 -5.49 12.85
N ILE A 95 17.71 -4.44 12.23
CA ILE A 95 18.97 -3.83 12.64
C ILE A 95 18.86 -3.24 14.05
N SER A 96 17.80 -2.47 14.31
CA SER A 96 17.56 -1.85 15.62
C SER A 96 17.44 -2.87 16.75
N ALA A 97 16.74 -3.98 16.49
CA ALA A 97 16.60 -5.08 17.44
C ALA A 97 17.95 -5.75 17.79
N SER A 98 18.90 -5.77 16.85
CA SER A 98 20.23 -6.35 17.11
C SER A 98 21.12 -5.45 17.96
N VAL A 99 20.86 -4.13 17.93
CA VAL A 99 21.61 -3.15 18.73
C VAL A 99 20.98 -3.00 20.12
N SER A 100 19.69 -2.73 20.16
CA SER A 100 18.92 -2.57 21.42
C SER A 100 17.43 -2.66 21.17
N LEU A 101 16.71 -3.38 22.04
CA LEU A 101 15.25 -3.48 21.99
C LEU A 101 14.56 -2.12 22.22
N LEU A 102 15.22 -1.20 22.91
CA LEU A 102 14.71 0.16 23.15
C LEU A 102 14.65 0.96 21.85
N TRP A 103 15.67 0.87 20.99
CA TRP A 103 15.67 1.50 19.67
C TRP A 103 14.62 0.92 18.74
N LEU A 104 14.36 -0.38 18.83
CA LEU A 104 13.29 -1.03 18.07
C LEU A 104 11.92 -0.47 18.45
N VAL A 105 11.63 -0.35 19.75
CA VAL A 105 10.36 0.21 20.25
C VAL A 105 10.22 1.67 19.84
N PHE A 106 11.27 2.47 20.00
CA PHE A 106 11.28 3.89 19.62
C PHE A 106 11.00 4.06 18.12
N LEU A 107 11.68 3.30 17.25
CA LEU A 107 11.48 3.34 15.80
C LEU A 107 10.03 3.02 15.41
N THR A 108 9.50 1.93 15.96
CA THR A 108 8.11 1.51 15.68
C THR A 108 7.09 2.53 16.16
N LEU A 109 7.27 3.10 17.35
CA LEU A 109 6.40 4.17 17.85
C LEU A 109 6.47 5.41 16.97
N ALA A 110 7.67 5.84 16.57
CA ALA A 110 7.83 7.00 15.70
C ALA A 110 7.11 6.83 14.36
N ILE A 111 7.24 5.66 13.73
CA ILE A 111 6.59 5.38 12.44
C ILE A 111 5.07 5.27 12.60
N THR A 112 4.58 4.59 13.64
CA THR A 112 3.14 4.49 13.89
C THR A 112 2.51 5.86 14.18
N MET A 113 3.19 6.71 14.95
CA MET A 113 2.77 8.09 15.20
C MET A 113 2.74 8.91 13.90
N ALA A 114 3.74 8.77 13.05
CA ALA A 114 3.76 9.45 11.74
C ALA A 114 2.57 9.02 10.87
N ILE A 115 2.28 7.73 10.76
CA ILE A 115 1.13 7.23 9.98
C ILE A 115 -0.18 7.72 10.58
N ILE A 116 -0.35 7.65 11.90
CA ILE A 116 -1.55 8.10 12.59
C ILE A 116 -1.76 9.60 12.38
N SER A 117 -0.69 10.41 12.42
CA SER A 117 -0.79 11.85 12.17
C SER A 117 -1.31 12.17 10.77
N LEU A 118 -0.92 11.39 9.75
CA LEU A 118 -1.44 11.52 8.39
C LEU A 118 -2.93 11.15 8.30
N VAL A 119 -3.37 10.11 9.02
CA VAL A 119 -4.79 9.73 9.08
C VAL A 119 -5.63 10.84 9.72
N ILE A 120 -5.14 11.40 10.83
CA ILE A 120 -5.81 12.49 11.53
C ILE A 120 -5.86 13.74 10.65
N ALA A 121 -4.76 14.10 9.99
CA ALA A 121 -4.70 15.23 9.08
C ALA A 121 -5.69 15.11 7.93
N ASN A 122 -5.83 13.91 7.34
CA ASN A 122 -6.80 13.68 6.28
C ASN A 122 -8.25 13.81 6.77
N LYS A 123 -8.57 13.24 7.95
CA LYS A 123 -9.91 13.39 8.56
C LYS A 123 -10.23 14.85 8.90
N LEU A 124 -9.25 15.57 9.42
CA LEU A 124 -9.43 16.99 9.80
C LEU A 124 -9.64 17.86 8.55
N SER A 125 -8.91 17.59 7.47
CA SER A 125 -9.07 18.28 6.18
C SER A 125 -10.44 18.02 5.56
N GLN A 126 -10.93 16.79 5.61
CA GLN A 126 -12.28 16.47 5.13
C GLN A 126 -13.38 17.18 5.92
N ASN A 127 -13.22 17.30 7.25
CA ASN A 127 -14.20 17.96 8.10
C ASN A 127 -14.17 19.50 7.98
N LEU A 128 -13.00 20.11 7.79
CA LEU A 128 -12.83 21.56 7.75
C LEU A 128 -13.00 22.16 6.35
N PHE A 129 -12.49 21.46 5.32
CA PHE A 129 -12.42 21.99 3.96
C PHE A 129 -13.27 21.24 2.95
N ALA A 130 -13.97 20.16 3.35
CA ALA A 130 -14.75 19.27 2.49
C ALA A 130 -13.95 18.74 1.27
N LYS A 131 -12.60 18.78 1.34
CA LYS A 131 -11.69 18.27 0.32
C LYS A 131 -10.75 17.23 0.93
N PRO A 132 -10.53 16.08 0.26
CA PRO A 132 -9.53 15.11 0.74
C PRO A 132 -8.14 15.73 0.63
N PHE A 133 -7.31 15.55 1.67
CA PHE A 133 -5.93 16.03 1.69
C PHE A 133 -5.05 15.24 0.71
N PHE A 134 -5.37 13.97 0.49
CA PHE A 134 -4.69 13.09 -0.45
C PHE A 134 -5.65 12.60 -1.54
N ASN A 135 -5.24 12.75 -2.81
CA ASN A 135 -5.93 12.11 -3.92
C ASN A 135 -5.48 10.64 -4.02
N THR A 136 -6.42 9.73 -4.18
CA THR A 136 -6.11 8.33 -4.48
C THR A 136 -5.49 8.24 -5.86
N SER A 137 -4.25 7.74 -5.94
CA SER A 137 -3.52 7.55 -7.19
C SER A 137 -3.49 6.06 -7.58
N PHE A 138 -3.65 5.76 -8.87
CA PHE A 138 -3.51 4.40 -9.40
C PHE A 138 -2.10 3.81 -9.20
N SER A 139 -1.08 4.66 -9.07
CA SER A 139 0.31 4.22 -8.91
C SER A 139 0.63 3.68 -7.52
N GLU A 140 -0.25 3.85 -6.54
CA GLU A 140 0.02 3.47 -5.14
C GLU A 140 -0.26 2.00 -4.82
N GLY A 141 -0.46 1.15 -5.82
CA GLY A 141 -0.72 -0.28 -5.60
C GLY A 141 -2.10 -0.58 -5.00
N ASN A 142 -2.92 0.43 -4.77
CA ASN A 142 -4.33 0.25 -4.44
C ASN A 142 -5.05 -0.21 -5.71
N THR A 143 -5.60 -1.40 -5.68
CA THR A 143 -6.50 -1.88 -6.73
C THR A 143 -7.79 -1.07 -6.64
N LEU A 144 -7.80 0.07 -7.32
CA LEU A 144 -9.04 0.78 -7.56
C LEU A 144 -9.84 -0.05 -8.55
N SER A 145 -11.04 -0.40 -8.15
CA SER A 145 -11.98 -0.97 -9.10
C SER A 145 -12.33 0.10 -10.13
N SER A 146 -12.39 -0.28 -11.38
CA SER A 146 -12.75 0.63 -12.48
C SER A 146 -13.96 0.12 -13.22
N ILE A 147 -14.80 1.05 -13.64
CA ILE A 147 -15.90 0.79 -14.55
C ILE A 147 -15.70 1.62 -15.81
N THR A 148 -15.71 0.96 -16.95
CA THR A 148 -15.67 1.61 -18.26
C THR A 148 -17.05 1.48 -18.90
N ILE A 149 -17.70 2.60 -19.12
CA ILE A 149 -19.02 2.68 -19.74
C ILE A 149 -18.85 3.24 -21.15
N LYS A 150 -19.25 2.45 -22.13
CA LYS A 150 -19.26 2.84 -23.55
C LYS A 150 -20.70 3.11 -23.95
N SER A 151 -20.99 4.36 -24.35
CA SER A 151 -22.34 4.79 -24.75
C SER A 151 -22.27 5.55 -26.07
N LYS A 152 -23.30 5.41 -26.91
CA LYS A 152 -23.47 6.23 -28.12
C LYS A 152 -24.03 7.61 -27.79
N GLU A 153 -24.72 7.73 -26.67
CA GLU A 153 -25.32 8.99 -26.23
C GLU A 153 -24.51 9.63 -25.11
N ARG A 154 -24.53 10.94 -25.05
CA ARG A 154 -23.88 11.69 -23.98
C ARG A 154 -24.68 11.55 -22.69
N ILE A 155 -23.99 11.18 -21.58
CA ILE A 155 -24.59 11.00 -20.28
C ILE A 155 -24.17 12.16 -19.36
N ASP A 156 -24.98 13.23 -19.34
CA ASP A 156 -24.66 14.44 -18.56
C ASP A 156 -24.53 14.18 -17.06
N HIS A 157 -25.26 13.20 -16.54
CA HIS A 157 -25.20 12.82 -15.13
C HIS A 157 -23.86 12.23 -14.71
N LEU A 158 -23.11 11.60 -15.64
CA LEU A 158 -21.78 11.07 -15.39
C LEU A 158 -20.70 12.13 -15.48
N GLU A 159 -20.91 13.18 -16.27
CA GLU A 159 -19.91 14.24 -16.48
C GLU A 159 -19.64 15.06 -15.21
N ASN A 160 -20.65 15.20 -14.35
CA ASN A 160 -20.52 15.92 -13.09
C ASN A 160 -20.27 14.98 -11.87
N HIS A 161 -20.08 13.68 -12.12
CA HIS A 161 -19.89 12.73 -11.04
C HIS A 161 -18.48 12.79 -10.48
N SER A 162 -18.33 12.86 -9.16
CA SER A 162 -17.04 12.97 -8.45
C SER A 162 -16.08 11.79 -8.69
N LEU A 163 -16.59 10.65 -9.15
CA LEU A 163 -15.81 9.43 -9.45
C LEU A 163 -15.35 9.36 -10.92
N LEU A 164 -15.75 10.32 -11.77
CA LEU A 164 -15.31 10.35 -13.16
C LEU A 164 -13.84 10.76 -13.25
N GLN A 165 -13.02 9.90 -13.83
CA GLN A 165 -11.59 10.14 -13.98
C GLN A 165 -11.22 10.61 -15.38
N SER A 166 -11.85 10.04 -16.41
CA SER A 166 -11.64 10.47 -17.78
C SER A 166 -12.87 10.25 -18.64
N LYS A 167 -13.04 11.16 -19.61
CA LYS A 167 -14.03 11.07 -20.69
C LYS A 167 -13.27 11.12 -21.99
N VAL A 168 -13.46 10.12 -22.84
CA VAL A 168 -12.86 10.06 -24.17
C VAL A 168 -13.97 9.89 -25.20
N PHE A 169 -13.95 10.71 -26.23
CA PHE A 169 -14.83 10.53 -27.38
C PHE A 169 -14.06 9.83 -28.49
N SER A 170 -14.53 8.67 -28.90
CA SER A 170 -13.97 7.92 -30.02
C SER A 170 -14.68 8.31 -31.30
N ASN A 171 -13.98 9.05 -32.15
CA ASN A 171 -14.49 9.45 -33.48
C ASN A 171 -14.71 8.26 -34.42
N HIS A 172 -13.99 7.15 -34.19
CA HIS A 172 -14.08 5.98 -35.08
C HIS A 172 -15.40 5.22 -34.88
N ASP A 173 -15.84 5.08 -33.62
CA ASP A 173 -17.04 4.34 -33.26
C ASP A 173 -18.23 5.25 -32.93
N ASN A 174 -18.02 6.57 -32.95
CA ASN A 174 -18.99 7.60 -32.56
C ASN A 174 -19.56 7.31 -31.15
N THR A 175 -18.67 6.95 -30.19
CA THR A 175 -19.04 6.54 -28.85
C THR A 175 -18.29 7.34 -27.79
N TYR A 176 -18.96 7.60 -26.70
CA TYR A 176 -18.38 8.17 -25.48
C TYR A 176 -17.90 7.05 -24.56
N LEU A 177 -16.67 7.15 -24.08
CA LEU A 177 -16.07 6.28 -23.10
C LEU A 177 -15.95 7.06 -21.80
N TYR A 178 -16.65 6.61 -20.77
CA TYR A 178 -16.57 7.15 -19.41
C TYR A 178 -15.79 6.17 -18.55
N HIS A 179 -14.71 6.63 -17.93
CA HIS A 179 -13.89 5.83 -17.04
C HIS A 179 -14.06 6.35 -15.62
N LEU A 180 -14.77 5.57 -14.79
CA LEU A 180 -14.97 5.88 -13.38
C LEU A 180 -14.16 4.93 -12.52
N THR A 181 -13.67 5.42 -11.40
CA THR A 181 -12.87 4.63 -10.47
C THR A 181 -13.30 4.88 -9.04
N SER A 182 -13.32 3.81 -8.26
CA SER A 182 -13.62 3.88 -6.83
C SER A 182 -12.92 2.76 -6.08
N PRO A 183 -12.49 2.99 -4.82
CA PRO A 183 -12.02 1.92 -3.96
C PRO A 183 -13.16 0.96 -3.54
N ALA A 184 -14.43 1.39 -3.63
CA ALA A 184 -15.60 0.60 -3.28
C ALA A 184 -16.21 -0.04 -4.53
N PHE A 185 -15.91 -1.31 -4.79
CA PHE A 185 -16.44 -2.08 -5.91
C PHE A 185 -17.98 -2.08 -5.97
N ASN A 186 -18.64 -2.17 -4.80
CA ASN A 186 -20.11 -2.22 -4.72
C ASN A 186 -20.76 -0.93 -5.23
N LEU A 187 -20.14 0.22 -4.99
CA LEU A 187 -20.62 1.52 -5.50
C LEU A 187 -20.55 1.59 -7.04
N LEU A 188 -19.45 1.10 -7.62
CA LEU A 188 -19.30 1.06 -9.08
C LEU A 188 -20.28 0.06 -9.73
N LYS A 189 -20.56 -1.05 -9.04
CA LYS A 189 -21.53 -2.05 -9.49
C LYS A 189 -22.93 -1.45 -9.50
N GLU A 190 -23.32 -0.75 -8.45
CA GLU A 190 -24.62 -0.07 -8.33
C GLU A 190 -24.80 1.03 -9.41
N ILE A 191 -23.77 1.80 -9.66
CA ILE A 191 -23.74 2.80 -10.74
C ILE A 191 -23.91 2.12 -12.10
N GLY A 192 -23.19 1.02 -12.34
CA GLY A 192 -23.29 0.23 -13.56
C GLY A 192 -24.71 -0.29 -13.80
N GLU A 193 -25.29 -0.97 -12.81
CA GLU A 193 -26.66 -1.52 -12.87
C GLU A 193 -27.72 -0.42 -13.08
N ASN A 194 -27.54 0.73 -12.46
CA ASN A 194 -28.45 1.89 -12.61
C ASN A 194 -28.39 2.49 -14.02
N ILE A 195 -27.22 2.46 -14.67
CA ILE A 195 -27.05 2.97 -16.04
C ILE A 195 -27.56 1.95 -17.05
N GLU A 196 -27.29 0.66 -16.83
CA GLU A 196 -27.78 -0.43 -17.69
C GLU A 196 -29.31 -0.47 -17.73
N SER A 197 -29.95 -0.19 -16.59
CA SER A 197 -31.41 -0.12 -16.50
C SER A 197 -32.04 1.08 -17.22
N LYS A 198 -31.29 2.19 -17.36
CA LYS A 198 -31.78 3.45 -17.94
C LYS A 198 -31.47 3.62 -19.41
N LEU A 199 -30.41 2.99 -19.92
CA LEU A 199 -29.89 3.19 -21.28
C LEU A 199 -29.73 1.83 -21.99
N GLN A 200 -30.59 1.58 -22.97
CA GLN A 200 -30.43 0.43 -23.87
C GLN A 200 -29.29 0.66 -24.85
N GLY A 201 -28.29 -0.24 -24.85
CA GLY A 201 -27.17 -0.19 -25.80
C GLY A 201 -25.85 0.33 -25.24
N CYS A 202 -25.71 0.45 -23.94
CA CYS A 202 -24.44 0.69 -23.28
C CYS A 202 -23.68 -0.63 -23.05
N SER A 203 -22.39 -0.65 -23.31
CA SER A 203 -21.52 -1.76 -22.86
C SER A 203 -20.77 -1.33 -21.61
N ILE A 204 -20.85 -2.15 -20.57
CA ILE A 204 -20.26 -1.89 -19.28
C ILE A 204 -19.19 -2.93 -19.00
N GLU A 205 -17.95 -2.50 -18.79
CA GLU A 205 -16.82 -3.34 -18.41
C GLU A 205 -16.41 -2.98 -17.00
N LEU A 206 -16.61 -3.90 -16.05
CA LEU A 206 -16.21 -3.79 -14.65
C LEU A 206 -14.88 -4.52 -14.45
N ARG A 207 -13.86 -3.81 -13.98
CA ARG A 207 -12.58 -4.37 -13.55
C ARG A 207 -12.41 -4.18 -12.04
N ARG A 208 -12.03 -5.24 -11.37
CA ARG A 208 -11.75 -5.28 -9.94
C ARG A 208 -10.25 -5.13 -9.66
#